data_ce533f94c3559b86cd7663f65d0ecc02
#
_entry.id   ce533f94c3559b86cd7663f65d0ecc02
#
_cell.length_a   1.000
_cell.length_b   1.000
_cell.length_c   1.000
_cell.angle_alpha   90.00
_cell.angle_beta   90.00
_cell.angle_gamma   90.00
#
_symmetry.space_group_name_H-M   'P 1'
#
loop_
_entity.id
_entity.type
_entity.pdbx_description
1 polymer ?
#
loop_
_entity_poly.entity_id
_entity_poly.type
_entity_poly.pdbx_seq_one_letter_code
_entity_poly.pdbx_strand_id
1 'polypeptide(L)'
;MAVSEHPDIVLVAAMDRCRGIGADNALPWRLPDDLKRFKALTLGKPLLMGRKTAESLGRALPGRCNLVLTRSGQAPFDDMRPVSSLEEAVQVARGDGADELCVIGGGEVYALAMPRALRMHLTHVDTVVDGADAFFPRFDADAWRVVSRESRVADERHPFAFDFVDYVRA
;
A
#
# COMPACT_ATOMS: atom_id res chain seq x y z
N MET A 1 8.82 4.32 31.17
CA MET A 1 9.16 4.48 29.76
C MET A 1 8.14 3.76 28.91
N ALA A 2 7.55 4.46 27.97
CA ALA A 2 6.58 3.82 27.09
C ALA A 2 7.27 2.77 26.20
N VAL A 3 6.68 1.60 26.08
CA VAL A 3 7.14 0.59 25.14
C VAL A 3 6.80 1.10 23.76
N SER A 4 7.77 1.08 22.85
CA SER A 4 7.51 1.43 21.45
C SER A 4 6.51 0.44 20.86
N GLU A 5 5.43 0.95 20.31
CA GLU A 5 4.44 0.14 19.59
C GLU A 5 4.81 0.00 18.11
N HIS A 6 5.99 0.48 17.74
CA HIS A 6 6.48 0.35 16.38
C HIS A 6 6.74 -1.11 15.98
N PRO A 7 6.59 -1.41 14.70
CA PRO A 7 6.28 -0.45 13.64
C PRO A 7 4.80 -0.08 13.60
N ASP A 8 4.52 1.16 13.21
CA ASP A 8 3.17 1.57 12.88
C ASP A 8 2.80 0.95 11.52
N ILE A 9 1.56 0.47 11.42
CA ILE A 9 1.06 -0.06 10.16
C ILE A 9 0.51 1.10 9.34
N VAL A 10 1.00 1.23 8.10
CA VAL A 10 0.66 2.31 7.19
C VAL A 10 0.19 1.71 5.87
N LEU A 11 -0.98 2.13 5.40
CA LEU A 11 -1.49 1.67 4.10
C LEU A 11 -1.11 2.69 3.03
N VAL A 12 -0.57 2.21 1.91
CA VAL A 12 -0.21 3.05 0.76
C VAL A 12 -0.94 2.49 -0.46
N ALA A 13 -1.81 3.29 -1.07
CA ALA A 13 -2.64 2.83 -2.18
C ALA A 13 -3.01 3.97 -3.13
N ALA A 14 -3.25 3.63 -4.39
CA ALA A 14 -3.91 4.49 -5.35
C ALA A 14 -5.18 3.80 -5.81
N MET A 15 -6.27 4.54 -5.94
CA MET A 15 -7.57 3.97 -6.28
C MET A 15 -8.40 4.91 -7.14
N ASP A 16 -9.31 4.35 -7.92
CA ASP A 16 -10.28 5.14 -8.67
C ASP A 16 -11.44 5.60 -7.77
N ARG A 17 -12.43 6.28 -8.36
CA ARG A 17 -13.59 6.81 -7.60
C ARG A 17 -14.43 5.72 -6.94
N CYS A 18 -14.34 4.49 -7.44
CA CYS A 18 -15.07 3.34 -6.90
C CYS A 18 -14.17 2.44 -6.05
N ARG A 19 -13.02 2.94 -5.60
CA ARG A 19 -12.02 2.23 -4.81
C ARG A 19 -11.33 1.08 -5.58
N GLY A 20 -11.41 1.07 -6.91
CA GLY A 20 -10.71 0.11 -7.75
C GLY A 20 -9.21 0.33 -7.69
N ILE A 21 -8.46 -0.75 -7.44
CA ILE A 21 -7.00 -0.71 -7.30
C ILE A 21 -6.29 -1.61 -8.32
N GLY A 22 -7.03 -2.39 -9.08
CA GLY A 22 -6.45 -3.25 -10.10
C GLY A 22 -7.49 -3.85 -11.02
N ALA A 23 -7.02 -4.23 -12.22
CA ALA A 23 -7.79 -4.99 -13.19
C ALA A 23 -6.81 -5.96 -13.85
N ASP A 24 -7.18 -7.23 -13.97
CA ASP A 24 -6.34 -8.28 -14.58
C ASP A 24 -4.92 -8.32 -13.98
N ASN A 25 -4.82 -8.17 -12.64
CA ASN A 25 -3.58 -8.22 -11.88
C ASN A 25 -2.58 -7.11 -12.26
N ALA A 26 -3.04 -5.99 -12.77
CA ALA A 26 -2.22 -4.84 -13.15
C ALA A 26 -2.85 -3.53 -12.68
N LEU A 27 -2.03 -2.49 -12.55
CA LEU A 27 -2.53 -1.13 -12.29
C LEU A 27 -3.20 -0.61 -13.57
N PRO A 28 -4.43 -0.06 -13.45
CA PRO A 28 -5.18 0.41 -14.62
C PRO A 28 -4.74 1.78 -15.15
N TRP A 29 -3.75 2.41 -14.52
CA TRP A 29 -3.23 3.73 -14.94
C TRP A 29 -1.72 3.79 -14.74
N ARG A 30 -1.11 4.80 -15.37
CA ARG A 30 0.28 5.15 -15.16
C ARG A 30 0.35 6.64 -14.78
N LEU A 31 0.77 6.91 -13.56
CA LEU A 31 0.91 8.25 -13.02
C LEU A 31 2.34 8.40 -12.45
N PRO A 32 3.27 8.98 -13.24
CA PRO A 32 4.67 9.06 -12.81
C PRO A 32 4.88 9.74 -11.46
N ASP A 33 4.13 10.80 -11.16
CA ASP A 33 4.26 11.50 -9.89
C ASP A 33 3.77 10.65 -8.71
N ASP A 34 2.78 9.80 -8.94
CA ASP A 34 2.32 8.85 -7.93
C ASP A 34 3.39 7.78 -7.65
N LEU A 35 4.05 7.28 -8.68
CA LEU A 35 5.14 6.33 -8.52
C LEU A 35 6.32 6.95 -7.75
N LYS A 36 6.64 8.20 -8.02
CA LYS A 36 7.67 8.94 -7.27
C LYS A 36 7.31 9.08 -5.80
N ARG A 37 6.06 9.42 -5.52
CA ARG A 37 5.58 9.56 -4.15
C ARG A 37 5.61 8.23 -3.42
N PHE A 38 5.15 7.16 -4.09
CA PHE A 38 5.20 5.81 -3.54
C PHE A 38 6.62 5.44 -3.13
N LYS A 39 7.60 5.69 -4.01
CA LYS A 39 9.00 5.43 -3.71
C LYS A 39 9.48 6.24 -2.51
N ALA A 40 9.16 7.53 -2.46
CA ALA A 40 9.56 8.40 -1.35
C ALA A 40 8.97 7.96 -0.01
N LEU A 41 7.70 7.51 -0.02
CA LEU A 41 7.01 7.05 1.19
C LEU A 41 7.55 5.72 1.71
N THR A 42 8.07 4.87 0.84
CA THR A 42 8.41 3.48 1.19
C THR A 42 9.90 3.18 1.24
N LEU A 43 10.75 4.02 0.66
CA LEU A 43 12.18 3.74 0.57
C LEU A 43 12.80 3.55 1.95
N GLY A 44 13.56 2.46 2.12
CA GLY A 44 14.20 2.12 3.39
C GLY A 44 13.26 1.46 4.40
N LYS A 45 12.00 1.22 4.04
CA LYS A 45 11.00 0.65 4.95
C LYS A 45 10.59 -0.75 4.51
N PRO A 46 10.18 -1.62 5.46
CA PRO A 46 9.62 -2.91 5.08
C PRO A 46 8.25 -2.74 4.41
N LEU A 47 8.01 -3.55 3.40
CA LEU A 47 6.75 -3.60 2.67
C LEU A 47 6.06 -4.93 2.96
N LEU A 48 4.73 -4.90 3.10
CA LEU A 48 3.91 -6.10 3.12
C LEU A 48 2.98 -6.09 1.92
N MET A 49 2.94 -7.18 1.20
CA MET A 49 2.12 -7.36 0.01
C MET A 49 1.59 -8.78 -0.06
N GLY A 50 0.51 -8.96 -0.81
CA GLY A 50 0.02 -10.29 -1.15
C GLY A 50 0.80 -10.88 -2.32
N ARG A 51 0.62 -12.18 -2.54
CA ARG A 51 1.34 -12.91 -3.59
C ARG A 51 1.06 -12.34 -4.98
N LYS A 52 -0.20 -12.02 -5.31
CA LYS A 52 -0.55 -11.48 -6.63
C LYS A 52 0.10 -10.12 -6.89
N THR A 53 0.17 -9.27 -5.87
CA THR A 53 0.88 -8.00 -5.97
C THR A 53 2.36 -8.23 -6.23
N ALA A 54 2.98 -9.16 -5.49
CA ALA A 54 4.38 -9.52 -5.68
C ALA A 54 4.64 -10.01 -7.10
N GLU A 55 3.77 -10.88 -7.63
CA GLU A 55 3.88 -11.38 -8.99
C GLU A 55 3.76 -10.25 -10.02
N SER A 56 2.84 -9.30 -9.80
CA SER A 56 2.64 -8.18 -10.73
C SER A 56 3.82 -7.22 -10.75
N LEU A 57 4.56 -7.09 -9.64
CA LEU A 57 5.77 -6.28 -9.60
C LEU A 57 6.90 -6.89 -10.43
N GLY A 58 6.93 -8.21 -10.56
CA GLY A 58 7.93 -8.92 -11.36
C GLY A 58 9.30 -9.06 -10.69
N ARG A 59 9.54 -8.37 -9.60
CA ARG A 59 10.78 -8.42 -8.80
C ARG A 59 10.59 -7.69 -7.49
N ALA A 60 11.51 -7.90 -6.54
CA ALA A 60 11.51 -7.12 -5.32
C ALA A 60 11.79 -5.65 -5.60
N LEU A 61 11.14 -4.77 -4.85
CA LEU A 61 11.38 -3.34 -4.94
C LEU A 61 12.71 -3.02 -4.22
N PRO A 62 13.68 -2.43 -4.91
CA PRO A 62 15.01 -2.21 -4.31
C PRO A 62 14.99 -1.19 -3.16
N GLY A 63 15.91 -1.36 -2.22
CA GLY A 63 16.05 -0.48 -1.07
C GLY A 63 15.00 -0.67 0.00
N ARG A 64 14.25 -1.77 -0.05
CA ARG A 64 13.16 -2.08 0.88
C ARG A 64 13.15 -3.57 1.16
N CYS A 65 12.74 -3.95 2.38
CA CYS A 65 12.52 -5.34 2.73
C CYS A 65 11.13 -5.75 2.21
N ASN A 66 11.08 -6.64 1.24
CA ASN A 66 9.83 -7.07 0.59
C ASN A 66 9.29 -8.31 1.28
N LEU A 67 8.22 -8.17 2.06
CA LEU A 67 7.55 -9.27 2.74
C LEU A 67 6.30 -9.63 1.96
N VAL A 68 6.11 -10.92 1.70
CA VAL A 68 4.96 -11.44 0.93
C VAL A 68 4.12 -12.34 1.83
N LEU A 69 2.87 -11.96 2.03
CA LEU A 69 1.92 -12.76 2.79
C LEU A 69 1.46 -13.93 1.91
N THR A 70 1.80 -15.15 2.32
CA THR A 70 1.52 -16.35 1.55
C THR A 70 1.27 -17.55 2.46
N ARG A 71 0.39 -18.45 2.02
CA ARG A 71 0.10 -19.68 2.74
C ARG A 71 1.08 -20.79 2.40
N SER A 72 1.76 -20.70 1.25
CA SER A 72 2.66 -21.75 0.76
C SER A 72 4.04 -21.73 1.44
N GLY A 73 4.38 -20.67 2.14
CA GLY A 73 5.73 -20.50 2.70
C GLY A 73 6.77 -20.11 1.66
N GLN A 74 6.34 -19.77 0.44
CA GLN A 74 7.25 -19.42 -0.66
C GLN A 74 6.84 -18.09 -1.26
N ALA A 75 7.82 -17.19 -1.41
CA ALA A 75 7.64 -15.94 -2.14
C ALA A 75 7.90 -16.18 -3.63
N PRO A 76 7.28 -15.36 -4.53
CA PRO A 76 7.47 -15.54 -5.97
C PRO A 76 8.91 -15.33 -6.47
N PHE A 77 9.70 -14.53 -5.75
CA PHE A 77 11.08 -14.20 -6.15
C PHE A 77 12.02 -14.34 -4.96
N ASP A 78 13.29 -14.71 -5.25
CA ASP A 78 14.28 -15.06 -4.22
C ASP A 78 14.60 -13.89 -3.27
N ASP A 79 14.50 -12.65 -3.74
CA ASP A 79 14.79 -11.47 -2.95
C ASP A 79 13.57 -10.92 -2.19
N MET A 80 12.48 -11.68 -2.17
CA MET A 80 11.32 -11.46 -1.33
C MET A 80 11.26 -12.49 -0.22
N ARG A 81 10.74 -12.09 0.94
CA ARG A 81 10.65 -12.96 2.12
C ARG A 81 9.19 -13.34 2.38
N PRO A 82 8.86 -14.64 2.43
CA PRO A 82 7.51 -15.06 2.76
C PRO A 82 7.21 -14.87 4.25
N VAL A 83 5.98 -14.44 4.56
CA VAL A 83 5.44 -14.39 5.92
C VAL A 83 4.05 -15.03 5.89
N SER A 84 3.66 -15.63 7.01
CA SER A 84 2.40 -16.38 7.10
C SER A 84 1.25 -15.56 7.69
N SER A 85 1.54 -14.40 8.29
CA SER A 85 0.55 -13.57 8.95
C SER A 85 1.00 -12.12 9.01
N LEU A 86 0.05 -11.23 9.26
CA LEU A 86 0.35 -9.82 9.55
C LEU A 86 1.23 -9.71 10.80
N GLU A 87 0.96 -10.50 11.82
CA GLU A 87 1.75 -10.49 13.04
C GLU A 87 3.21 -10.86 12.79
N GLU A 88 3.46 -11.86 11.96
CA GLU A 88 4.83 -12.22 11.57
C GLU A 88 5.52 -11.07 10.84
N ALA A 89 4.82 -10.40 9.94
CA ALA A 89 5.37 -9.23 9.23
C ALA A 89 5.74 -8.11 10.22
N VAL A 90 4.88 -7.85 11.19
CA VAL A 90 5.15 -6.85 12.24
C VAL A 90 6.39 -7.23 13.05
N GLN A 91 6.53 -8.51 13.41
CA GLN A 91 7.69 -8.98 14.16
C GLN A 91 8.99 -8.84 13.37
N VAL A 92 8.96 -9.16 12.08
CA VAL A 92 10.13 -8.97 11.20
C VAL A 92 10.51 -7.50 11.13
N ALA A 93 9.55 -6.62 10.91
CA ALA A 93 9.78 -5.18 10.85
C ALA A 93 10.34 -4.64 12.18
N ARG A 94 9.80 -5.12 13.30
CA ARG A 94 10.28 -4.73 14.64
C ARG A 94 11.72 -5.18 14.85
N GLY A 95 12.04 -6.40 14.43
CA GLY A 95 13.40 -6.93 14.54
C GLY A 95 14.42 -6.14 13.71
N ASP A 96 13.98 -5.53 12.62
CA ASP A 96 14.81 -4.68 11.78
C ASP A 96 14.88 -3.23 12.28
N GLY A 97 14.20 -2.91 13.39
CA GLY A 97 14.19 -1.56 13.95
C GLY A 97 13.36 -0.57 13.15
N ALA A 98 12.41 -1.04 12.34
CA ALA A 98 11.60 -0.19 11.49
C ALA A 98 10.53 0.56 12.29
N ASP A 99 10.31 1.83 11.95
CA ASP A 99 9.24 2.65 12.55
C ASP A 99 7.90 2.41 11.88
N GLU A 100 7.88 2.00 10.62
CA GLU A 100 6.66 1.78 9.85
C GLU A 100 6.75 0.50 9.04
N LEU A 101 5.62 -0.20 8.95
CA LEU A 101 5.41 -1.30 8.00
C LEU A 101 4.40 -0.80 6.96
N CYS A 102 4.82 -0.70 5.71
CA CYS A 102 4.00 -0.20 4.63
C CYS A 102 3.27 -1.34 3.92
N VAL A 103 1.95 -1.33 3.98
CA VAL A 103 1.11 -2.33 3.31
C VAL A 103 0.73 -1.78 1.93
N ILE A 104 1.08 -2.52 0.89
CA ILE A 104 0.96 -2.03 -0.49
C ILE A 104 0.00 -2.82 -1.37
N GLY A 105 -0.76 -3.73 -0.80
CA GLY A 105 -1.84 -4.40 -1.50
C GLY A 105 -1.71 -5.91 -1.56
N GLY A 106 -2.60 -6.61 -2.19
CA GLY A 106 -3.87 -6.08 -2.75
C GLY A 106 -4.99 -5.92 -1.76
N GLY A 107 -6.21 -5.98 -2.29
CA GLY A 107 -7.41 -5.69 -1.52
C GLY A 107 -7.55 -6.50 -0.24
N GLU A 108 -7.28 -7.79 -0.29
CA GLU A 108 -7.37 -8.67 0.89
C GLU A 108 -6.34 -8.28 1.95
N VAL A 109 -5.13 -7.90 1.55
CA VAL A 109 -4.07 -7.51 2.49
C VAL A 109 -4.37 -6.15 3.10
N TYR A 110 -4.89 -5.21 2.33
CA TYR A 110 -5.38 -3.94 2.86
C TYR A 110 -6.49 -4.16 3.89
N ALA A 111 -7.46 -5.03 3.58
CA ALA A 111 -8.57 -5.32 4.49
C ALA A 111 -8.07 -5.96 5.80
N LEU A 112 -7.10 -6.87 5.70
CA LEU A 112 -6.51 -7.53 6.86
C LEU A 112 -5.79 -6.52 7.77
N ALA A 113 -5.08 -5.56 7.19
CA ALA A 113 -4.27 -4.59 7.94
C ALA A 113 -5.08 -3.38 8.44
N MET A 114 -6.22 -3.08 7.81
CA MET A 114 -7.03 -1.89 8.10
C MET A 114 -7.33 -1.69 9.59
N PRO A 115 -7.78 -2.72 10.35
CA PRO A 115 -8.10 -2.54 11.77
C PRO A 115 -6.90 -2.09 12.62
N ARG A 116 -5.68 -2.37 12.18
CA ARG A 116 -4.46 -2.03 12.92
C ARG A 116 -3.72 -0.85 12.33
N ALA A 117 -4.15 -0.33 11.19
CA ALA A 117 -3.45 0.76 10.52
C ALA A 117 -3.64 2.08 11.28
N LEU A 118 -2.57 2.85 11.40
CA LEU A 118 -2.58 4.17 12.06
C LEU A 118 -2.56 5.32 11.06
N ARG A 119 -2.05 5.08 9.85
CA ARG A 119 -1.99 6.07 8.78
C ARG A 119 -2.33 5.44 7.45
N MET A 120 -2.87 6.25 6.55
CA MET A 120 -3.06 5.88 5.15
C MET A 120 -2.57 7.01 4.26
N HIS A 121 -1.83 6.65 3.23
CA HIS A 121 -1.46 7.57 2.14
C HIS A 121 -2.19 7.09 0.90
N LEU A 122 -3.28 7.76 0.57
CA LEU A 122 -4.14 7.37 -0.54
C LEU A 122 -4.03 8.36 -1.69
N THR A 123 -3.90 7.84 -2.90
CA THR A 123 -4.03 8.63 -4.12
C THR A 123 -5.40 8.35 -4.72
N HIS A 124 -6.24 9.37 -4.77
CA HIS A 124 -7.57 9.28 -5.36
C HIS A 124 -7.50 9.73 -6.80
N VAL A 125 -7.63 8.80 -7.73
CA VAL A 125 -7.52 9.05 -9.17
C VAL A 125 -8.90 9.35 -9.72
N ASP A 126 -9.02 10.47 -10.45
CA ASP A 126 -10.30 10.95 -10.97
C ASP A 126 -10.71 10.21 -12.24
N THR A 127 -11.01 8.94 -12.06
CA THR A 127 -11.52 8.05 -13.11
C THR A 127 -12.28 6.90 -12.49
N VAL A 128 -13.00 6.15 -13.33
CA VAL A 128 -13.59 4.87 -12.98
C VAL A 128 -13.08 3.86 -14.00
N VAL A 129 -12.38 2.84 -13.51
CA VAL A 129 -11.79 1.82 -14.38
C VAL A 129 -12.82 0.75 -14.71
N ASP A 130 -13.02 0.51 -16.00
CA ASP A 130 -13.86 -0.60 -16.46
C ASP A 130 -13.16 -1.92 -16.12
N GLY A 131 -13.93 -2.86 -15.57
CA GLY A 131 -13.41 -4.19 -15.28
C GLY A 131 -12.47 -4.26 -14.10
N ALA A 132 -12.49 -3.29 -13.19
CA ALA A 132 -11.75 -3.39 -11.95
C ALA A 132 -12.20 -4.63 -11.17
N ASP A 133 -11.25 -5.46 -10.77
CA ASP A 133 -11.52 -6.74 -10.07
C ASP A 133 -10.88 -6.79 -8.69
N ALA A 134 -10.12 -5.78 -8.32
CA ALA A 134 -9.54 -5.62 -6.99
C ALA A 134 -9.88 -4.23 -6.46
N PHE A 135 -10.21 -4.15 -5.17
CA PHE A 135 -10.71 -2.92 -4.56
C PHE A 135 -10.06 -2.68 -3.20
N PHE A 136 -9.82 -1.41 -2.91
CA PHE A 136 -9.46 -0.97 -1.58
C PHE A 136 -10.67 -1.17 -0.66
N PRO A 137 -10.50 -1.66 0.59
CA PRO A 137 -11.62 -1.89 1.49
C PRO A 137 -12.34 -0.59 1.85
N ARG A 138 -13.62 -0.69 2.12
CA ARG A 138 -14.38 0.43 2.68
C ARG A 138 -13.84 0.75 4.07
N PHE A 139 -13.80 2.02 4.40
CA PHE A 139 -13.42 2.46 5.73
C PHE A 139 -14.37 3.57 6.19
N ASP A 140 -14.56 3.65 7.51
CA ASP A 140 -15.42 4.65 8.11
C ASP A 140 -14.69 5.99 8.10
N ALA A 141 -15.23 6.97 7.40
CA ALA A 141 -14.65 8.31 7.33
C ALA A 141 -14.54 8.98 8.71
N ASP A 142 -15.42 8.60 9.65
CA ASP A 142 -15.36 9.14 11.01
C ASP A 142 -14.22 8.54 11.84
N ALA A 143 -13.69 7.39 11.42
CA ALA A 143 -12.54 6.76 12.07
C ALA A 143 -11.20 7.33 11.61
N TRP A 144 -11.20 8.19 10.60
CA TRP A 144 -9.99 8.73 9.99
C TRP A 144 -10.08 10.25 9.86
N ARG A 145 -8.95 10.91 10.07
CA ARG A 145 -8.83 12.36 9.91
C ARG A 145 -7.88 12.66 8.75
N VAL A 146 -8.31 13.53 7.83
CA VAL A 146 -7.45 14.02 6.76
C VAL A 146 -6.48 15.05 7.34
N VAL A 147 -5.19 14.83 7.18
CA VAL A 147 -4.15 15.76 7.66
C VAL A 147 -3.45 16.50 6.53
N SER A 148 -3.58 16.02 5.30
CA SER A 148 -2.97 16.66 4.13
C SER A 148 -3.74 16.27 2.87
N ARG A 149 -3.90 17.21 1.96
CA ARG A 149 -4.48 16.98 0.64
C ARG A 149 -3.74 17.84 -0.38
N GLU A 150 -3.24 17.20 -1.44
CA GLU A 150 -2.61 17.89 -2.55
C GLU A 150 -3.27 17.45 -3.85
N SER A 151 -3.88 18.39 -4.57
CA SER A 151 -4.57 18.10 -5.83
C SER A 151 -3.64 18.35 -7.01
N ARG A 152 -3.68 17.44 -7.97
CA ARG A 152 -2.93 17.51 -9.22
C ARG A 152 -3.88 17.42 -10.40
N VAL A 153 -3.70 18.28 -11.39
CA VAL A 153 -4.51 18.24 -12.61
C VAL A 153 -3.92 17.25 -13.60
N ALA A 154 -4.76 16.77 -14.52
CA ALA A 154 -4.28 15.96 -15.64
C ALA A 154 -3.34 16.81 -16.51
N ASP A 155 -2.32 16.19 -17.08
CA ASP A 155 -1.36 16.84 -17.94
C ASP A 155 -0.85 15.85 -19.01
N GLU A 156 0.20 16.22 -19.74
CA GLU A 156 0.76 15.38 -20.82
C GLU A 156 1.27 14.04 -20.32
N ARG A 157 1.70 13.96 -19.06
CA ARG A 157 2.25 12.74 -18.45
C ARG A 157 1.24 12.00 -17.60
N HIS A 158 0.11 12.65 -17.25
CA HIS A 158 -0.90 12.13 -16.34
C HIS A 158 -2.26 12.23 -17.02
N PRO A 159 -2.84 11.11 -17.46
CA PRO A 159 -4.11 11.12 -18.19
C PRO A 159 -5.31 11.49 -17.32
N PHE A 160 -5.16 11.47 -16.00
CA PHE A 160 -6.24 11.79 -15.06
C PHE A 160 -5.75 12.77 -14.01
N ALA A 161 -6.66 13.59 -13.50
CA ALA A 161 -6.42 14.36 -12.28
C ALA A 161 -6.38 13.39 -11.09
N PHE A 162 -5.69 13.76 -10.03
CA PHE A 162 -5.61 12.92 -8.84
C PHE A 162 -5.28 13.76 -7.61
N ASP A 163 -5.66 13.25 -6.44
CA ASP A 163 -5.37 13.88 -5.15
C ASP A 163 -4.51 12.96 -4.32
N PHE A 164 -3.44 13.48 -3.74
CA PHE A 164 -2.71 12.82 -2.66
C PHE A 164 -3.37 13.21 -1.34
N VAL A 165 -3.86 12.24 -0.59
CA VAL A 165 -4.54 12.48 0.67
C VAL A 165 -3.91 11.63 1.76
N ASP A 166 -3.48 12.27 2.83
CA ASP A 166 -2.90 11.60 3.99
C ASP A 166 -3.92 11.59 5.13
N TYR A 167 -4.10 10.41 5.70
CA TYR A 167 -5.05 10.16 6.79
C TYR A 167 -4.31 9.67 8.01
N VAL A 168 -4.79 10.08 9.19
CA VAL A 168 -4.42 9.45 10.46
C VAL A 168 -5.67 8.96 11.16
N ARG A 169 -5.51 7.90 11.95
CA ARG A 169 -6.65 7.38 12.70
C ARG A 169 -7.11 8.41 13.73
N ALA A 170 -8.40 8.64 13.72
CA ALA A 170 -9.02 9.60 14.63
C ALA A 170 -9.01 9.14 16.10
#